data_0383931acbe41ab9c87bd88ac859c2af
#
_entry.id   0383931acbe41ab9c87bd88ac859c2af
#
_cell.length_a   1.000
_cell.length_b   1.000
_cell.length_c   1.000
_cell.angle_alpha   90.00
_cell.angle_beta   90.00
_cell.angle_gamma   90.00
#
_symmetry.space_group_name_H-M   'P 1'
#
loop_
_entity.id
_entity.type
_entity.pdbx_description
1 polymer ?
#
loop_
_entity_poly.entity_id
_entity_poly.type
_entity_poly.pdbx_seq_one_letter_code
_entity_poly.pdbx_strand_id
1 'polypeptide(L)'
;MDEEKCAQCGTAAVPGAKFCESCGAPLAAASQPVSQPVEGPAITKPAPTYAAQAVEMQYQGVAIRFVALLIDVIILGIITSILTAPFTASAVSYDAATGGFTIGAAYYALIGVTFVIELLYFTLLLGLYGKSVGMMLVKIKVVKEESGAKISYGDALVRTILLLIDAVPYVIPYLLGAVLIWTSDKKQRLGDRVAHTVVVKA
;
A
#
# COMPACT_ATOMS: atom_id res chain seq x y z
N MET A 1 13.47 9.26 -60.93
CA MET A 1 14.00 9.23 -59.57
C MET A 1 12.76 9.32 -58.65
N ASP A 2 12.30 8.17 -58.24
CA ASP A 2 11.12 8.10 -57.39
C ASP A 2 11.51 8.47 -55.94
N GLU A 3 11.05 9.63 -55.51
CA GLU A 3 11.22 10.06 -54.11
C GLU A 3 10.39 9.15 -53.24
N GLU A 4 11.05 8.30 -52.44
CA GLU A 4 10.37 7.47 -51.44
C GLU A 4 9.70 8.37 -50.38
N LYS A 5 8.37 8.26 -50.25
CA LYS A 5 7.57 9.01 -49.27
C LYS A 5 7.22 8.11 -48.11
N CYS A 6 7.26 8.67 -46.92
CA CYS A 6 6.83 7.95 -45.72
C CYS A 6 5.34 7.58 -45.83
N ALA A 7 5.03 6.28 -45.66
CA ALA A 7 3.65 5.77 -45.78
C ALA A 7 2.70 6.30 -44.70
N GLN A 8 3.25 6.82 -43.59
CA GLN A 8 2.43 7.28 -42.46
C GLN A 8 2.16 8.79 -42.45
N CYS A 9 3.11 9.62 -42.92
CA CYS A 9 2.92 11.09 -42.91
C CYS A 9 3.07 11.76 -44.29
N GLY A 10 3.42 11.00 -45.34
CA GLY A 10 3.57 11.53 -46.70
C GLY A 10 4.80 12.40 -46.97
N THR A 11 5.65 12.65 -45.98
CA THR A 11 6.87 13.44 -46.13
C THR A 11 7.93 12.66 -46.91
N ALA A 12 8.68 13.35 -47.80
CA ALA A 12 9.78 12.75 -48.55
C ALA A 12 10.81 12.17 -47.57
N ALA A 13 11.18 10.90 -47.78
CA ALA A 13 12.13 10.20 -46.92
C ALA A 13 13.56 10.43 -47.44
N VAL A 14 14.51 10.63 -46.53
CA VAL A 14 15.92 10.73 -46.87
C VAL A 14 16.41 9.34 -47.29
N PRO A 15 17.08 9.19 -48.46
CA PRO A 15 17.54 7.91 -48.91
C PRO A 15 18.48 7.22 -47.88
N GLY A 16 18.13 6.00 -47.46
CA GLY A 16 18.90 5.23 -46.47
C GLY A 16 18.56 5.51 -44.99
N ALA A 17 17.63 6.38 -44.70
CA ALA A 17 17.16 6.59 -43.33
C ALA A 17 16.30 5.40 -42.85
N LYS A 18 16.57 4.91 -41.64
CA LYS A 18 15.78 3.82 -41.02
C LYS A 18 14.46 4.29 -40.43
N PHE A 19 14.32 5.59 -40.12
CA PHE A 19 13.14 6.21 -39.52
C PHE A 19 12.83 7.53 -40.21
N CYS A 20 11.57 7.87 -40.30
CA CYS A 20 11.11 9.16 -40.84
C CYS A 20 11.46 10.29 -39.85
N GLU A 21 12.16 11.33 -40.33
CA GLU A 21 12.55 12.46 -39.47
C GLU A 21 11.35 13.32 -39.00
N SER A 22 10.23 13.25 -39.70
CA SER A 22 9.06 14.05 -39.38
C SER A 22 8.11 13.39 -38.38
N CYS A 23 7.92 12.05 -38.42
CA CYS A 23 6.96 11.34 -37.58
C CYS A 23 7.56 10.15 -36.80
N GLY A 24 8.86 9.85 -36.97
CA GLY A 24 9.53 8.75 -36.28
C GLY A 24 9.15 7.34 -36.75
N ALA A 25 8.30 7.20 -37.77
CA ALA A 25 7.88 5.90 -38.27
C ALA A 25 9.03 5.17 -38.96
N PRO A 26 9.16 3.84 -38.80
CA PRO A 26 10.18 3.07 -39.51
C PRO A 26 9.92 3.08 -41.03
N LEU A 27 10.93 3.45 -41.82
CA LEU A 27 10.87 3.40 -43.25
C LEU A 27 11.25 1.98 -43.68
N ALA A 28 10.35 1.28 -44.36
CA ALA A 28 10.59 -0.07 -44.82
C ALA A 28 11.82 -0.10 -45.78
N ALA A 29 12.88 -0.77 -45.35
CA ALA A 29 13.96 -1.11 -46.25
C ALA A 29 13.42 -2.03 -47.35
N ALA A 30 13.74 -1.70 -48.59
CA ALA A 30 13.37 -2.45 -49.79
C ALA A 30 13.51 -3.96 -49.61
N SER A 31 12.46 -4.66 -49.93
CA SER A 31 12.33 -6.11 -49.94
C SER A 31 13.50 -6.75 -50.70
N GLN A 32 14.38 -7.44 -49.98
CA GLN A 32 15.24 -8.46 -50.59
C GLN A 32 14.43 -9.74 -50.83
N PRO A 33 14.55 -10.40 -51.96
CA PRO A 33 13.83 -11.66 -52.21
C PRO A 33 14.34 -12.74 -51.29
N VAL A 34 13.41 -13.37 -50.59
CA VAL A 34 13.66 -14.53 -49.74
C VAL A 34 14.11 -15.70 -50.62
N SER A 35 15.38 -16.02 -50.58
CA SER A 35 15.93 -17.28 -51.09
C SER A 35 15.99 -18.28 -49.93
N GLN A 36 15.16 -19.30 -50.06
CA GLN A 36 15.18 -20.67 -49.51
C GLN A 36 15.48 -20.93 -48.03
N PRO A 37 14.70 -21.83 -47.38
CA PRO A 37 14.92 -22.23 -46.01
C PRO A 37 16.15 -23.15 -45.91
N VAL A 38 17.15 -22.72 -45.20
CA VAL A 38 18.20 -23.62 -44.69
C VAL A 38 17.61 -24.27 -43.41
N GLU A 39 17.27 -25.55 -43.53
CA GLU A 39 16.99 -26.42 -42.36
C GLU A 39 18.31 -26.63 -41.60
N GLY A 40 18.54 -25.78 -40.60
CA GLY A 40 19.47 -26.04 -39.52
C GLY A 40 18.71 -26.52 -38.29
N PRO A 41 19.27 -27.36 -37.41
CA PRO A 41 18.54 -27.88 -36.25
C PRO A 41 18.07 -26.71 -35.39
N ALA A 42 16.73 -26.63 -35.24
CA ALA A 42 16.07 -25.63 -34.43
C ALA A 42 16.48 -25.81 -32.98
N ILE A 43 17.49 -25.04 -32.55
CA ILE A 43 17.65 -24.72 -31.12
C ILE A 43 16.54 -23.70 -30.78
N THR A 44 15.33 -24.21 -30.58
CA THR A 44 14.27 -23.47 -29.94
C THR A 44 14.69 -23.26 -28.51
N LYS A 45 15.53 -22.22 -28.29
CA LYS A 45 15.64 -21.62 -26.97
C LYS A 45 14.27 -21.05 -26.69
N PRO A 46 13.46 -21.61 -25.77
CA PRO A 46 12.18 -21.00 -25.45
C PRO A 46 12.49 -19.58 -25.02
N ALA A 47 11.88 -18.62 -25.71
CA ALA A 47 11.87 -17.24 -25.22
C ALA A 47 11.47 -17.34 -23.75
N PRO A 48 12.17 -16.65 -22.83
CA PRO A 48 11.74 -16.64 -21.45
C PRO A 48 10.33 -16.07 -21.45
N THR A 49 9.36 -16.97 -21.33
CA THR A 49 8.02 -16.60 -20.99
C THR A 49 8.16 -15.99 -19.61
N TYR A 50 8.26 -14.67 -19.54
CA TYR A 50 7.90 -13.91 -18.36
C TYR A 50 6.38 -14.08 -18.22
N ALA A 51 5.93 -15.30 -18.00
CA ALA A 51 4.74 -15.54 -17.23
C ALA A 51 5.04 -14.80 -15.94
N ALA A 52 4.41 -13.65 -15.76
CA ALA A 52 4.38 -12.98 -14.48
C ALA A 52 4.04 -14.10 -13.50
N GLN A 53 5.04 -14.58 -12.76
CA GLN A 53 4.80 -15.48 -11.66
C GLN A 53 3.86 -14.68 -10.79
N ALA A 54 2.58 -15.02 -10.86
CA ALA A 54 1.59 -14.53 -9.93
C ALA A 54 2.18 -14.90 -8.57
N VAL A 55 2.83 -13.94 -7.92
CA VAL A 55 3.37 -14.13 -6.58
C VAL A 55 2.15 -14.51 -5.78
N GLU A 56 2.07 -15.79 -5.42
CA GLU A 56 0.94 -16.30 -4.64
C GLU A 56 0.95 -15.54 -3.31
N MET A 57 0.15 -14.48 -3.26
CA MET A 57 0.09 -13.58 -2.13
C MET A 57 -0.61 -14.30 -0.98
N GLN A 58 0.17 -14.76 0.00
CA GLN A 58 -0.36 -15.38 1.22
C GLN A 58 -1.05 -14.31 2.09
N TYR A 59 -2.37 -14.15 1.87
CA TYR A 59 -3.19 -13.20 2.64
C TYR A 59 -3.26 -13.56 4.10
N GLN A 60 -3.04 -12.58 4.97
CA GLN A 60 -3.00 -12.78 6.41
C GLN A 60 -4.37 -12.58 7.04
N GLY A 61 -4.75 -13.54 7.89
CA GLY A 61 -6.04 -13.54 8.59
C GLY A 61 -6.11 -12.58 9.79
N VAL A 62 -7.23 -12.64 10.52
CA VAL A 62 -7.52 -11.77 11.67
C VAL A 62 -6.50 -11.93 12.80
N ALA A 63 -6.18 -13.18 13.18
CA ALA A 63 -5.38 -13.45 14.37
C ALA A 63 -3.99 -12.79 14.33
N ILE A 64 -3.25 -12.96 13.22
CA ILE A 64 -1.90 -12.41 13.11
C ILE A 64 -1.91 -10.87 13.05
N ARG A 65 -2.94 -10.26 12.44
CA ARG A 65 -3.12 -8.81 12.41
C ARG A 65 -3.47 -8.27 13.78
N PHE A 66 -4.28 -9.02 14.56
CA PHE A 66 -4.60 -8.66 15.93
C PHE A 66 -3.35 -8.68 16.82
N VAL A 67 -2.51 -9.70 16.72
CA VAL A 67 -1.24 -9.76 17.45
C VAL A 67 -0.33 -8.58 17.07
N ALA A 68 -0.21 -8.24 15.78
CA ALA A 68 0.53 -7.07 15.34
C ALA A 68 0.01 -5.78 15.97
N LEU A 69 -1.32 -5.56 15.90
CA LEU A 69 -1.96 -4.40 16.49
C LEU A 69 -1.78 -4.33 18.02
N LEU A 70 -1.89 -5.46 18.71
CA LEU A 70 -1.69 -5.53 20.16
C LEU A 70 -0.27 -5.08 20.55
N ILE A 71 0.74 -5.50 19.79
CA ILE A 71 2.13 -5.06 20.00
C ILE A 71 2.25 -3.55 19.78
N ASP A 72 1.68 -3.03 18.69
CA ASP A 72 1.70 -1.59 18.40
C ASP A 72 0.99 -0.78 19.50
N VAL A 73 -0.16 -1.23 19.99
CA VAL A 73 -0.91 -0.58 21.08
C VAL A 73 -0.11 -0.57 22.38
N ILE A 74 0.58 -1.66 22.72
CA ILE A 74 1.44 -1.70 23.91
C ILE A 74 2.59 -0.68 23.78
N ILE A 75 3.27 -0.65 22.64
CA ILE A 75 4.38 0.28 22.40
C ILE A 75 3.89 1.73 22.46
N LEU A 76 2.83 2.05 21.75
CA LEU A 76 2.23 3.39 21.74
C LEU A 76 1.69 3.77 23.12
N GLY A 77 1.06 2.84 23.84
CA GLY A 77 0.58 3.05 25.19
C GLY A 77 1.70 3.44 26.17
N ILE A 78 2.84 2.78 26.09
CA ILE A 78 4.03 3.13 26.90
C ILE A 78 4.53 4.54 26.52
N ILE A 79 4.72 4.81 25.24
CA ILE A 79 5.24 6.10 24.76
C ILE A 79 4.29 7.24 25.16
N THR A 80 3.00 7.10 24.88
CA THR A 80 2.00 8.12 25.18
C THR A 80 1.85 8.32 26.68
N SER A 81 1.88 7.25 27.48
CA SER A 81 1.84 7.36 28.96
C SER A 81 3.01 8.16 29.51
N ILE A 82 4.23 7.92 29.03
CA ILE A 82 5.41 8.67 29.47
C ILE A 82 5.27 10.17 29.08
N LEU A 83 4.80 10.45 27.88
CA LEU A 83 4.67 11.82 27.38
C LEU A 83 3.54 12.59 28.08
N THR A 84 2.46 11.92 28.44
CA THR A 84 1.27 12.55 29.02
C THR A 84 1.27 12.57 30.55
N ALA A 85 2.08 11.72 31.22
CA ALA A 85 2.14 11.60 32.68
C ALA A 85 2.28 12.93 33.43
N PRO A 86 3.13 13.90 32.99
CA PRO A 86 3.26 15.18 33.70
C PRO A 86 1.98 16.04 33.68
N PHE A 87 1.09 15.80 32.72
CA PHE A 87 -0.12 16.61 32.48
C PHE A 87 -1.40 15.96 32.99
N THR A 88 -1.36 14.70 33.43
CA THR A 88 -2.54 13.96 33.86
C THR A 88 -3.22 14.56 35.09
N ALA A 89 -2.43 15.10 36.03
CA ALA A 89 -2.95 15.73 37.24
C ALA A 89 -3.80 17.00 36.96
N SER A 90 -3.52 17.70 35.85
CA SER A 90 -4.31 18.86 35.42
C SER A 90 -5.51 18.49 34.53
N ALA A 91 -5.53 17.25 34.04
CA ALA A 91 -6.59 16.76 33.14
C ALA A 91 -7.84 16.30 33.88
N VAL A 92 -7.67 15.67 35.05
CA VAL A 92 -8.78 15.16 35.84
C VAL A 92 -8.53 15.53 37.29
N SER A 93 -9.50 16.24 37.91
CA SER A 93 -9.47 16.59 39.34
C SER A 93 -10.60 15.88 40.09
N TYR A 94 -10.30 15.42 41.29
CA TYR A 94 -11.26 14.80 42.19
C TYR A 94 -11.73 15.83 43.20
N ASP A 95 -13.05 16.05 43.32
CA ASP A 95 -13.66 16.89 44.31
C ASP A 95 -14.13 16.03 45.50
N ALA A 96 -13.39 16.13 46.60
CA ALA A 96 -13.68 15.36 47.81
C ALA A 96 -15.00 15.74 48.47
N ALA A 97 -15.53 16.96 48.25
CA ALA A 97 -16.78 17.42 48.86
C ALA A 97 -18.01 16.82 48.16
N THR A 98 -17.95 16.63 46.85
CA THR A 98 -19.04 16.07 46.06
C THR A 98 -18.83 14.60 45.70
N GLY A 99 -17.61 14.04 45.92
CA GLY A 99 -17.22 12.70 45.51
C GLY A 99 -17.14 12.55 44.00
N GLY A 100 -17.11 13.65 43.22
CA GLY A 100 -17.14 13.67 41.77
C GLY A 100 -15.79 13.90 41.14
N PHE A 101 -15.66 13.51 39.86
CA PHE A 101 -14.50 13.83 39.01
C PHE A 101 -14.91 14.94 38.05
N THR A 102 -14.04 15.94 37.90
CA THR A 102 -14.15 16.98 36.86
C THR A 102 -13.10 16.78 35.79
N ILE A 103 -13.56 16.80 34.55
CA ILE A 103 -12.70 16.66 33.37
C ILE A 103 -12.37 18.07 32.86
N GLY A 104 -11.10 18.43 32.94
CA GLY A 104 -10.60 19.72 32.45
C GLY A 104 -10.32 19.75 30.97
N ALA A 105 -10.13 20.96 30.42
CA ALA A 105 -9.72 21.14 29.00
C ALA A 105 -8.44 20.42 28.65
N ALA A 106 -7.52 20.26 29.59
CA ALA A 106 -6.26 19.51 29.40
C ALA A 106 -6.52 18.04 29.01
N TYR A 107 -7.57 17.42 29.49
CA TYR A 107 -7.93 16.06 29.11
C TYR A 107 -8.19 15.91 27.61
N TYR A 108 -8.98 16.82 27.03
CA TYR A 108 -9.26 16.81 25.60
C TYR A 108 -8.02 17.14 24.76
N ALA A 109 -7.16 18.02 25.26
CA ALA A 109 -5.88 18.32 24.62
C ALA A 109 -4.97 17.07 24.59
N LEU A 110 -4.90 16.30 25.69
CA LEU A 110 -4.14 15.06 25.75
C LEU A 110 -4.67 14.00 24.78
N ILE A 111 -5.99 13.86 24.68
CA ILE A 111 -6.61 12.96 23.67
C ILE A 111 -6.19 13.39 22.27
N GLY A 112 -6.26 14.69 21.94
CA GLY A 112 -5.85 15.21 20.63
C GLY A 112 -4.40 14.94 20.32
N VAL A 113 -3.49 15.16 21.26
CA VAL A 113 -2.06 14.89 21.11
C VAL A 113 -1.81 13.39 20.90
N THR A 114 -2.41 12.53 21.71
CA THR A 114 -2.30 11.06 21.56
C THR A 114 -2.78 10.61 20.20
N PHE A 115 -3.93 11.10 19.77
CA PHE A 115 -4.48 10.82 18.44
C PHE A 115 -3.53 11.21 17.30
N VAL A 116 -2.91 12.40 17.38
CA VAL A 116 -1.94 12.85 16.38
C VAL A 116 -0.69 11.95 16.36
N ILE A 117 -0.20 11.55 17.53
CA ILE A 117 0.95 10.63 17.65
C ILE A 117 0.63 9.30 16.99
N GLU A 118 -0.54 8.71 17.26
CA GLU A 118 -0.97 7.44 16.66
C GLU A 118 -1.13 7.55 15.15
N LEU A 119 -1.77 8.62 14.68
CA LEU A 119 -1.97 8.89 13.25
C LEU A 119 -0.62 9.01 12.52
N LEU A 120 0.32 9.75 13.08
CA LEU A 120 1.66 9.90 12.50
C LEU A 120 2.43 8.58 12.53
N TYR A 121 2.39 7.85 13.65
CA TYR A 121 3.06 6.56 13.79
C TYR A 121 2.65 5.58 12.69
N PHE A 122 1.35 5.32 12.54
CA PHE A 122 0.88 4.39 11.53
C PHE A 122 1.08 4.90 10.10
N THR A 123 0.79 6.18 9.84
CA THR A 123 0.92 6.74 8.50
C THR A 123 2.37 6.76 8.02
N LEU A 124 3.30 7.19 8.87
CA LEU A 124 4.72 7.25 8.51
C LEU A 124 5.33 5.86 8.34
N LEU A 125 5.11 4.95 9.28
CA LEU A 125 5.70 3.61 9.20
C LEU A 125 5.12 2.79 8.03
N LEU A 126 3.82 2.83 7.82
CA LEU A 126 3.20 2.17 6.68
C LEU A 126 3.63 2.81 5.36
N GLY A 127 3.70 4.14 5.29
CA GLY A 127 4.17 4.85 4.10
C GLY A 127 5.66 4.62 3.81
N LEU A 128 6.53 4.53 4.83
CA LEU A 128 7.97 4.31 4.67
C LEU A 128 8.32 2.85 4.41
N TYR A 129 7.75 1.92 5.18
CA TYR A 129 8.17 0.53 5.20
C TYR A 129 7.09 -0.46 4.73
N GLY A 130 5.84 -0.01 4.56
CA GLY A 130 4.69 -0.88 4.35
C GLY A 130 4.35 -1.73 5.59
N LYS A 131 4.87 -1.40 6.76
CA LYS A 131 4.76 -2.20 8.00
C LYS A 131 4.76 -1.26 9.21
N SER A 132 3.98 -1.57 10.26
CA SER A 132 4.17 -1.04 11.60
C SER A 132 5.24 -1.85 12.35
N VAL A 133 5.63 -1.43 13.55
CA VAL A 133 6.58 -2.18 14.37
C VAL A 133 6.01 -3.56 14.74
N GLY A 134 4.75 -3.63 15.14
CA GLY A 134 4.07 -4.89 15.40
C GLY A 134 4.04 -5.80 14.16
N MET A 135 3.77 -5.26 12.99
CA MET A 135 3.80 -6.00 11.72
C MET A 135 5.20 -6.52 11.38
N MET A 136 6.25 -5.76 11.70
CA MET A 136 7.64 -6.21 11.51
C MET A 136 7.95 -7.43 12.36
N LEU A 137 7.52 -7.43 13.62
CA LEU A 137 7.76 -8.54 14.56
C LEU A 137 7.04 -9.82 14.16
N VAL A 138 5.81 -9.71 13.64
CA VAL A 138 5.04 -10.88 13.18
C VAL A 138 5.26 -11.22 11.70
N LYS A 139 6.21 -10.54 11.04
CA LYS A 139 6.63 -10.79 9.65
C LYS A 139 5.49 -10.70 8.63
N ILE A 140 4.68 -9.64 8.72
CA ILE A 140 3.66 -9.29 7.74
C ILE A 140 3.89 -7.90 7.17
N LYS A 141 3.35 -7.62 6.00
CA LYS A 141 3.45 -6.32 5.31
C LYS A 141 2.18 -5.97 4.56
N VAL A 142 2.00 -4.68 4.34
CA VAL A 142 0.94 -4.12 3.50
C VAL A 142 1.49 -3.81 2.12
N VAL A 143 0.78 -4.24 1.10
CA VAL A 143 1.13 -3.99 -0.29
C VAL A 143 -0.11 -3.59 -1.09
N LYS A 144 0.09 -2.99 -2.25
CA LYS A 144 -0.97 -2.74 -3.23
C LYS A 144 -1.52 -4.07 -3.74
N GLU A 145 -2.84 -4.15 -3.84
CA GLU A 145 -3.57 -5.36 -4.22
C GLU A 145 -3.18 -5.85 -5.63
N GLU A 146 -3.10 -4.94 -6.61
CA GLU A 146 -2.88 -5.30 -8.01
C GLU A 146 -1.41 -5.58 -8.33
N SER A 147 -0.49 -4.79 -7.77
CA SER A 147 0.92 -4.80 -8.16
C SER A 147 1.85 -5.45 -7.14
N GLY A 148 1.37 -5.71 -5.91
CA GLY A 148 2.23 -6.12 -4.81
C GLY A 148 3.26 -5.07 -4.38
N ALA A 149 3.18 -3.86 -4.96
CA ALA A 149 4.10 -2.76 -4.68
C ALA A 149 3.84 -2.16 -3.29
N LYS A 150 4.79 -1.35 -2.84
CA LYS A 150 4.68 -0.57 -1.60
C LYS A 150 3.51 0.41 -1.69
N ILE A 151 2.82 0.61 -0.58
CA ILE A 151 1.72 1.58 -0.46
C ILE A 151 2.22 3.02 -0.37
N SER A 152 1.39 3.98 -0.78
CA SER A 152 1.66 5.40 -0.62
C SER A 152 1.32 5.90 0.79
N TYR A 153 1.78 7.10 1.14
CA TYR A 153 1.37 7.76 2.40
C TYR A 153 -0.13 8.07 2.44
N GLY A 154 -0.74 8.38 1.29
CA GLY A 154 -2.18 8.58 1.18
C GLY A 154 -2.97 7.31 1.51
N ASP A 155 -2.54 6.17 0.98
CA ASP A 155 -3.14 4.88 1.31
C ASP A 155 -2.99 4.55 2.80
N ALA A 156 -1.81 4.81 3.36
CA ALA A 156 -1.53 4.61 4.78
C ALA A 156 -2.43 5.47 5.66
N LEU A 157 -2.61 6.75 5.31
CA LEU A 157 -3.48 7.68 6.01
C LEU A 157 -4.96 7.23 5.98
N VAL A 158 -5.48 6.90 4.79
CA VAL A 158 -6.86 6.40 4.63
C VAL A 158 -7.08 5.15 5.47
N ARG A 159 -6.14 4.20 5.45
CA ARG A 159 -6.20 2.98 6.26
C ARG A 159 -6.22 3.27 7.76
N THR A 160 -5.42 4.25 8.20
CA THR A 160 -5.32 4.62 9.62
C THR A 160 -6.60 5.32 10.09
N ILE A 161 -7.15 6.24 9.30
CA ILE A 161 -8.42 6.90 9.62
C ILE A 161 -9.57 5.87 9.68
N LEU A 162 -9.65 4.97 8.71
CA LEU A 162 -10.70 3.93 8.69
C LEU A 162 -10.52 2.87 9.78
N LEU A 163 -9.32 2.73 10.37
CA LEU A 163 -9.13 1.93 11.57
C LEU A 163 -9.95 2.44 12.77
N LEU A 164 -10.14 3.77 12.86
CA LEU A 164 -10.96 4.38 13.89
C LEU A 164 -12.45 4.01 13.73
N ILE A 165 -12.91 3.91 12.47
CA ILE A 165 -14.29 3.48 12.18
C ILE A 165 -14.46 2.00 12.57
N ASP A 166 -13.47 1.17 12.35
CA ASP A 166 -13.48 -0.22 12.82
C ASP A 166 -13.50 -0.34 14.35
N ALA A 167 -13.09 0.70 15.08
CA ALA A 167 -13.10 0.76 16.54
C ALA A 167 -14.44 1.25 17.13
N VAL A 168 -15.34 1.81 16.31
CA VAL A 168 -16.59 2.47 16.76
C VAL A 168 -17.62 1.56 17.43
N PRO A 169 -17.78 0.25 17.16
CA PRO A 169 -18.61 -0.57 18.02
C PRO A 169 -17.92 -0.76 19.37
N TYR A 170 -18.20 0.14 20.31
CA TYR A 170 -17.66 0.12 21.69
C TYR A 170 -17.87 -1.20 22.45
N VAL A 171 -18.79 -2.05 21.98
CA VAL A 171 -19.07 -3.37 22.60
C VAL A 171 -17.94 -4.36 22.33
N ILE A 172 -17.43 -4.43 21.08
CA ILE A 172 -16.27 -5.23 20.72
C ILE A 172 -15.47 -4.43 19.67
N PRO A 173 -14.42 -3.69 20.08
CA PRO A 173 -13.57 -2.95 19.15
C PRO A 173 -13.02 -3.85 18.07
N TYR A 174 -12.97 -3.35 16.84
CA TYR A 174 -12.45 -4.07 15.66
C TYR A 174 -13.28 -5.29 15.20
N LEU A 175 -14.46 -5.55 15.78
CA LEU A 175 -15.33 -6.65 15.34
C LEU A 175 -15.73 -6.50 13.89
N LEU A 176 -16.07 -5.28 13.45
CA LEU A 176 -16.42 -5.00 12.07
C LEU A 176 -15.26 -5.38 11.12
N GLY A 177 -14.05 -4.92 11.43
CA GLY A 177 -12.86 -5.26 10.67
C GLY A 177 -12.58 -6.76 10.64
N ALA A 178 -12.77 -7.46 11.77
CA ALA A 178 -12.59 -8.91 11.86
C ALA A 178 -13.60 -9.67 10.99
N VAL A 179 -14.89 -9.30 11.02
CA VAL A 179 -15.94 -9.89 10.19
C VAL A 179 -15.64 -9.66 8.70
N LEU A 180 -15.25 -8.44 8.32
CA LEU A 180 -14.89 -8.11 6.94
C LEU A 180 -13.68 -8.91 6.43
N ILE A 181 -12.66 -9.11 7.27
CA ILE A 181 -11.50 -9.94 6.94
C ILE A 181 -11.94 -11.42 6.76
N TRP A 182 -12.83 -11.90 7.61
CA TRP A 182 -13.29 -13.30 7.57
C TRP A 182 -14.12 -13.62 6.33
N THR A 183 -14.99 -12.68 5.95
CA THR A 183 -15.90 -12.84 4.80
C THR A 183 -15.25 -12.47 3.46
N SER A 184 -14.04 -11.91 3.46
CA SER A 184 -13.34 -11.50 2.24
C SER A 184 -12.34 -12.57 1.78
N ASP A 185 -12.37 -12.94 0.48
CA ASP A 185 -11.40 -13.86 -0.14
C ASP A 185 -9.95 -13.34 0.01
N LYS A 186 -9.74 -12.03 -0.12
CA LYS A 186 -8.45 -11.36 0.01
C LYS A 186 -8.12 -10.92 1.43
N LYS A 187 -8.95 -11.33 2.43
CA LYS A 187 -8.76 -10.99 3.84
C LYS A 187 -8.62 -9.49 4.10
N GLN A 188 -9.52 -8.68 3.50
CA GLN A 188 -9.47 -7.22 3.58
C GLN A 188 -10.49 -6.67 4.57
N ARG A 189 -10.06 -5.74 5.45
CA ARG A 189 -10.94 -4.87 6.23
C ARG A 189 -11.38 -3.65 5.40
N LEU A 190 -12.26 -2.80 5.96
CA LEU A 190 -12.78 -1.62 5.26
C LEU A 190 -11.67 -0.72 4.73
N GLY A 191 -10.69 -0.37 5.56
CA GLY A 191 -9.54 0.45 5.17
C GLY A 191 -8.67 -0.18 4.09
N ASP A 192 -8.56 -1.52 4.07
CA ASP A 192 -7.82 -2.25 3.04
C ASP A 192 -8.50 -2.14 1.68
N ARG A 193 -9.83 -2.28 1.65
CA ARG A 193 -10.64 -2.19 0.42
C ARG A 193 -10.60 -0.80 -0.19
N VAL A 194 -10.80 0.25 0.63
CA VAL A 194 -10.81 1.64 0.15
C VAL A 194 -9.44 2.07 -0.37
N ALA A 195 -8.35 1.61 0.26
CA ALA A 195 -6.99 1.91 -0.17
C ALA A 195 -6.45 0.95 -1.25
N HIS A 196 -7.24 -0.02 -1.73
CA HIS A 196 -6.82 -1.07 -2.67
C HIS A 196 -5.52 -1.76 -2.25
N THR A 197 -5.51 -2.25 -1.02
CA THR A 197 -4.33 -2.87 -0.39
C THR A 197 -4.66 -4.21 0.23
N VAL A 198 -3.64 -5.04 0.41
CA VAL A 198 -3.74 -6.34 1.07
C VAL A 198 -2.61 -6.51 2.08
N VAL A 199 -2.83 -7.34 3.10
CA VAL A 199 -1.79 -7.71 4.07
C VAL A 199 -1.33 -9.12 3.75
N VAL A 200 -0.03 -9.24 3.50
CA VAL A 200 0.62 -10.50 3.10
C VAL A 200 1.78 -10.82 4.03
N LYS A 201 2.28 -12.04 3.96
CA LYS A 201 3.50 -12.43 4.63
C LYS A 201 4.68 -11.62 4.07
N ALA A 202 5.58 -11.17 4.95
CA ALA A 202 6.71 -10.30 4.58
C ALA A 202 7.89 -11.09 4.03
#